data_702564099f0cb5e6489c5ab3f1271097
#
_entry.id   702564099f0cb5e6489c5ab3f1271097
#
_cell.length_a   1.000
_cell.length_b   1.000
_cell.length_c   1.000
_cell.angle_alpha   90.00
_cell.angle_beta   90.00
_cell.angle_gamma   90.00
#
_symmetry.space_group_name_H-M   'P 1'
#
loop_
_entity.id
_entity.type
_entity.pdbx_description
1 polymer ?
#
loop_
_entity_poly.entity_id
_entity_poly.type
_entity_poly.pdbx_seq_one_letter_code
_entity_poly.pdbx_strand_id
1 'polypeptide(L)'
;MTMAEAQEVDVVVLGSGAAGLSGALRAALLGDAVVVLEKSGVWGGSAAMSAGAVWVPNNSKMGEVGIADSDEDAWAYLDAVTEGKVPAEYRRVFLDGANRMIEVF
;
A
#
# COMPACT_ATOMS: atom_id res chain seq x y z
N MET A 1 29.22 -22.59 -18.00
CA MET A 1 28.17 -21.64 -17.59
C MET A 1 26.98 -22.49 -17.08
N THR A 2 26.85 -22.62 -15.79
CA THR A 2 25.68 -23.32 -15.19
C THR A 2 24.43 -22.48 -15.51
N MET A 3 23.49 -23.07 -16.25
CA MET A 3 22.18 -22.45 -16.44
C MET A 3 21.53 -22.36 -15.06
N ALA A 4 21.19 -21.16 -14.63
CA ALA A 4 20.38 -20.98 -13.44
C ALA A 4 19.04 -21.73 -13.67
N GLU A 5 18.61 -22.52 -12.70
CA GLU A 5 17.28 -23.13 -12.77
C GLU A 5 16.24 -22.04 -12.87
N ALA A 6 15.38 -22.12 -13.87
CA ALA A 6 14.25 -21.20 -14.00
C ALA A 6 13.25 -21.48 -12.87
N GLN A 7 12.89 -20.46 -12.12
CA GLN A 7 11.84 -20.56 -11.13
C GLN A 7 10.53 -20.10 -11.76
N GLU A 8 9.52 -20.95 -11.69
CA GLU A 8 8.16 -20.63 -12.12
C GLU A 8 7.38 -20.04 -10.95
N VAL A 9 6.75 -18.88 -11.17
CA VAL A 9 5.93 -18.17 -10.17
C VAL A 9 4.74 -17.53 -10.87
N ASP A 10 3.68 -17.26 -10.10
CA ASP A 10 2.45 -16.64 -10.63
C ASP A 10 2.64 -15.12 -10.79
N VAL A 11 3.38 -14.49 -9.87
CA VAL A 11 3.56 -13.04 -9.85
C VAL A 11 5.02 -12.66 -9.62
N VAL A 12 5.52 -11.78 -10.47
CA VAL A 12 6.84 -11.14 -10.31
C VAL A 12 6.63 -9.67 -9.95
N VAL A 13 7.13 -9.25 -8.80
CA VAL A 13 7.09 -7.86 -8.34
C VAL A 13 8.47 -7.23 -8.50
N LEU A 14 8.54 -6.08 -9.17
CA LEU A 14 9.79 -5.35 -9.37
C LEU A 14 9.88 -4.21 -8.36
N GLY A 15 10.81 -4.33 -7.43
CA GLY A 15 11.07 -3.38 -6.36
C GLY A 15 10.36 -3.74 -5.04
N SER A 16 11.10 -3.58 -3.95
CA SER A 16 10.68 -3.93 -2.59
C SER A 16 10.28 -2.71 -1.75
N GLY A 17 9.88 -1.61 -2.36
CA GLY A 17 9.30 -0.46 -1.67
C GLY A 17 7.88 -0.76 -1.16
N ALA A 18 7.24 0.21 -0.50
CA ALA A 18 5.92 0.04 0.11
C ALA A 18 4.88 -0.54 -0.87
N ALA A 19 4.79 0.01 -2.08
CA ALA A 19 3.84 -0.47 -3.09
C ALA A 19 4.13 -1.90 -3.55
N GLY A 20 5.41 -2.21 -3.81
CA GLY A 20 5.84 -3.56 -4.25
C GLY A 20 5.54 -4.60 -3.18
N LEU A 21 5.97 -4.35 -1.94
CA LEU A 21 5.74 -5.29 -0.83
C LEU A 21 4.24 -5.44 -0.50
N SER A 22 3.46 -4.36 -0.57
CA SER A 22 2.01 -4.44 -0.36
C SER A 22 1.31 -5.28 -1.43
N GLY A 23 1.70 -5.08 -2.70
CA GLY A 23 1.18 -5.89 -3.81
C GLY A 23 1.59 -7.36 -3.69
N ALA A 24 2.86 -7.62 -3.37
CA ALA A 24 3.38 -8.97 -3.16
C ALA A 24 2.66 -9.69 -2.02
N LEU A 25 2.49 -9.01 -0.87
CA LEU A 25 1.76 -9.56 0.28
C LEU A 25 0.31 -9.89 -0.12
N ARG A 26 -0.36 -8.98 -0.82
CA ARG A 26 -1.75 -9.23 -1.23
C ARG A 26 -1.88 -10.42 -2.17
N ALA A 27 -1.02 -10.55 -3.17
CA ALA A 27 -1.00 -11.70 -4.07
C ALA A 27 -0.74 -13.01 -3.30
N ALA A 28 0.27 -13.03 -2.42
CA ALA A 28 0.56 -14.19 -1.59
C ALA A 28 -0.60 -14.60 -0.68
N LEU A 29 -1.31 -13.63 -0.08
CA LEU A 29 -2.52 -13.89 0.72
C LEU A 29 -3.70 -14.45 -0.10
N LEU A 30 -3.69 -14.23 -1.42
CA LEU A 30 -4.65 -14.84 -2.34
C LEU A 30 -4.23 -16.23 -2.81
N GLY A 31 -3.04 -16.69 -2.45
CA GLY A 31 -2.53 -18.02 -2.74
C GLY A 31 -1.54 -18.09 -3.90
N ASP A 32 -1.16 -16.95 -4.48
CA ASP A 32 -0.21 -16.89 -5.59
C ASP A 32 1.23 -17.15 -5.11
N ALA A 33 2.02 -17.85 -5.92
CA ALA A 33 3.46 -17.95 -5.77
C ALA A 33 4.11 -16.63 -6.24
N VAL A 34 4.72 -15.88 -5.31
CA VAL A 34 5.21 -14.54 -5.59
C VAL A 34 6.72 -14.45 -5.42
N VAL A 35 7.39 -13.77 -6.33
CA VAL A 35 8.79 -13.36 -6.18
C VAL A 35 8.91 -11.85 -6.24
N VAL A 36 9.72 -11.27 -5.36
CA VAL A 36 10.05 -9.84 -5.37
C VAL A 36 11.51 -9.70 -5.81
N LEU A 37 11.73 -8.92 -6.84
CA LEU A 37 13.07 -8.61 -7.36
C LEU A 37 13.46 -7.19 -6.93
N GLU A 38 14.55 -7.08 -6.19
CA GLU A 38 15.09 -5.81 -5.72
C GLU A 38 16.49 -5.58 -6.34
N LYS A 39 16.71 -4.38 -6.87
CA LYS A 39 17.99 -4.03 -7.52
C LYS A 39 19.12 -3.71 -6.53
N SER A 40 18.76 -3.27 -5.32
CA SER A 40 19.74 -2.89 -4.29
C SER A 40 20.10 -4.10 -3.41
N GLY A 41 21.20 -4.00 -2.68
CA GLY A 41 21.60 -5.01 -1.71
C GLY A 41 20.74 -5.04 -0.45
N VAL A 42 19.79 -4.13 -0.31
CA VAL A 42 18.84 -4.03 0.81
C VAL A 42 17.43 -3.84 0.28
N TRP A 43 16.45 -4.43 0.96
CA TRP A 43 15.04 -4.32 0.59
C TRP A 43 14.34 -3.21 1.39
N GLY A 44 13.15 -2.81 0.94
CA GLY A 44 12.29 -1.84 1.61
C GLY A 44 12.21 -0.47 0.94
N GLY A 45 13.16 -0.14 0.03
CA GLY A 45 13.18 1.15 -0.67
C GLY A 45 13.16 2.34 0.29
N SER A 46 12.58 3.46 -0.14
CA SER A 46 12.44 4.66 0.71
C SER A 46 11.52 4.44 1.92
N ALA A 47 10.61 3.47 1.87
CA ALA A 47 9.74 3.16 2.99
C ALA A 47 10.51 2.65 4.22
N ALA A 48 11.62 1.96 4.03
CA ALA A 48 12.49 1.49 5.12
C ALA A 48 13.13 2.64 5.93
N MET A 49 13.16 3.85 5.36
CA MET A 49 13.68 5.05 6.01
C MET A 49 12.61 5.84 6.77
N SER A 50 11.35 5.41 6.70
CA SER A 50 10.23 6.08 7.37
C SER A 50 10.10 5.64 8.82
N ALA A 51 9.33 6.40 9.61
CA ALA A 51 8.96 6.01 10.97
C ALA A 51 7.93 4.86 11.02
N GLY A 52 7.50 4.34 9.89
CA GLY A 52 6.52 3.26 9.79
C GLY A 52 5.06 3.69 9.98
N ALA A 53 4.78 4.99 10.03
CA ALA A 53 3.42 5.48 10.17
C ALA A 53 2.66 5.35 8.85
N VAL A 54 1.40 4.90 8.96
CA VAL A 54 0.45 4.84 7.85
C VAL A 54 -0.72 5.76 8.18
N TRP A 55 -0.99 6.73 7.31
CA TRP A 55 -2.12 7.63 7.48
C TRP A 55 -3.29 7.18 6.64
N VAL A 56 -4.39 6.86 7.29
CA VAL A 56 -5.66 6.49 6.65
C VAL A 56 -6.78 7.19 7.41
N PRO A 57 -7.44 8.18 6.81
CA PRO A 57 -8.56 8.87 7.43
C PRO A 57 -9.80 7.95 7.50
N ASN A 58 -10.65 8.20 8.44
CA ASN A 58 -11.90 7.46 8.68
C ASN A 58 -11.70 5.93 8.66
N ASN A 59 -10.61 5.46 9.29
CA ASN A 59 -10.31 4.04 9.31
C ASN A 59 -11.04 3.31 10.45
N SER A 60 -11.25 1.99 10.27
CA SER A 60 -11.99 1.14 11.21
C SER A 60 -11.42 1.12 12.64
N LYS A 61 -10.13 1.50 12.83
CA LYS A 61 -9.47 1.52 14.13
C LYS A 61 -9.72 2.79 14.94
N MET A 62 -10.15 3.88 14.29
CA MET A 62 -10.37 5.17 14.97
C MET A 62 -11.46 5.06 16.03
N GLY A 63 -12.54 4.34 15.75
CA GLY A 63 -13.62 4.09 16.70
C GLY A 63 -13.18 3.35 17.97
N GLU A 64 -12.20 2.46 17.87
CA GLU A 64 -11.66 1.69 19.00
C GLU A 64 -10.94 2.59 20.02
N VAL A 65 -10.46 3.74 19.60
CA VAL A 65 -9.78 4.74 20.45
C VAL A 65 -10.59 6.01 20.69
N GLY A 66 -11.88 5.97 20.34
CA GLY A 66 -12.82 7.07 20.59
C GLY A 66 -12.63 8.30 19.70
N ILE A 67 -11.97 8.15 18.56
CA ILE A 67 -11.81 9.22 17.57
C ILE A 67 -12.96 9.09 16.56
N ALA A 68 -13.74 10.17 16.44
CA ALA A 68 -14.76 10.27 15.38
C ALA A 68 -14.14 10.86 14.12
N ASP A 69 -14.50 10.29 12.98
CA ASP A 69 -14.16 10.80 11.66
C ASP A 69 -15.28 10.43 10.67
N SER A 70 -15.30 11.02 9.49
CA SER A 70 -16.31 10.75 8.49
C SER A 70 -15.70 10.75 7.07
N ASP A 71 -16.40 10.14 6.12
CA ASP A 71 -16.00 10.20 4.71
C ASP A 71 -16.03 11.65 4.19
N GLU A 72 -16.96 12.46 4.66
CA GLU A 72 -17.08 13.87 4.31
C GLU A 72 -15.86 14.66 4.80
N ASP A 73 -15.43 14.46 6.04
CA ASP A 73 -14.27 15.16 6.61
C ASP A 73 -12.98 14.69 5.94
N ALA A 74 -12.82 13.39 5.72
CA ALA A 74 -11.70 12.81 5.01
C ALA A 74 -11.59 13.34 3.58
N TRP A 75 -12.73 13.44 2.89
CA TRP A 75 -12.78 14.02 1.54
C TRP A 75 -12.43 15.50 1.54
N ALA A 76 -13.02 16.29 2.45
CA ALA A 76 -12.75 17.71 2.56
C ALA A 76 -11.27 17.99 2.86
N TYR A 77 -10.66 17.18 3.72
CA TYR A 77 -9.23 17.28 4.01
C TYR A 77 -8.39 17.00 2.75
N LEU A 78 -8.65 15.91 2.03
CA LEU A 78 -7.93 15.58 0.81
C LEU A 78 -8.11 16.64 -0.27
N ASP A 79 -9.30 17.22 -0.39
CA ASP A 79 -9.57 18.31 -1.33
C ASP A 79 -8.72 19.53 -1.02
N ALA A 80 -8.69 19.91 0.26
CA ALA A 80 -7.92 21.05 0.73
C ALA A 80 -6.40 20.87 0.52
N VAL A 81 -5.83 19.72 0.91
CA VAL A 81 -4.37 19.51 0.85
C VAL A 81 -3.86 19.23 -0.58
N THR A 82 -4.71 18.74 -1.46
CA THR A 82 -4.33 18.51 -2.87
C THR A 82 -4.49 19.74 -3.75
N GLU A 83 -5.22 20.76 -3.28
CA GLU A 83 -5.42 22.02 -3.99
C GLU A 83 -5.86 21.83 -5.46
N GLY A 84 -6.68 20.83 -5.75
CA GLY A 84 -7.11 20.48 -7.10
C GLY A 84 -6.02 19.87 -8.01
N LYS A 85 -4.79 19.62 -7.49
CA LYS A 85 -3.69 19.04 -8.28
C LYS A 85 -3.84 17.53 -8.50
N VAL A 86 -4.70 16.87 -7.72
CA VAL A 86 -4.99 15.44 -7.84
C VAL A 86 -6.44 15.27 -8.32
N PRO A 87 -6.67 14.54 -9.42
CA PRO A 87 -8.03 14.26 -9.90
C PRO A 87 -8.90 13.60 -8.82
N ALA A 88 -10.17 13.94 -8.79
CA ALA A 88 -11.14 13.46 -7.80
C ALA A 88 -11.22 11.93 -7.75
N GLU A 89 -11.11 11.27 -8.90
CA GLU A 89 -11.12 9.82 -9.02
C GLU A 89 -10.00 9.12 -8.24
N TYR A 90 -8.77 9.66 -8.26
CA TYR A 90 -7.65 9.09 -7.48
C TYR A 90 -7.84 9.26 -5.98
N ARG A 91 -8.37 10.40 -5.55
CA ARG A 91 -8.71 10.66 -4.15
C ARG A 91 -9.81 9.70 -3.68
N ARG A 92 -10.82 9.41 -4.52
CA ARG A 92 -11.88 8.47 -4.20
C ARG A 92 -11.33 7.04 -4.10
N VAL A 93 -10.52 6.60 -5.06
CA VAL A 93 -9.88 5.28 -5.03
C VAL A 93 -9.03 5.10 -3.77
N PHE A 94 -8.33 6.17 -3.32
CA PHE A 94 -7.57 6.15 -2.08
C PHE A 94 -8.49 5.93 -0.87
N LEU A 95 -9.55 6.72 -0.69
CA LEU A 95 -10.46 6.59 0.44
C LEU A 95 -11.16 5.22 0.47
N ASP A 96 -11.65 4.76 -0.67
CA ASP A 96 -12.36 3.48 -0.77
C ASP A 96 -11.43 2.27 -0.55
N GLY A 97 -10.14 2.41 -0.91
CA GLY A 97 -9.15 1.34 -0.81
C GLY A 97 -8.39 1.29 0.51
N ALA A 98 -8.17 2.44 1.15
CA ALA A 98 -7.28 2.57 2.29
C ALA A 98 -7.77 1.80 3.53
N ASN A 99 -9.06 1.80 3.79
CA ASN A 99 -9.66 1.00 4.88
C ASN A 99 -9.45 -0.50 4.67
N ARG A 100 -9.65 -0.99 3.45
CA ARG A 100 -9.40 -2.41 3.13
C ARG A 100 -7.93 -2.78 3.27
N MET A 101 -7.02 -1.84 3.02
CA MET A 101 -5.59 -2.04 3.24
C MET A 101 -5.29 -2.18 4.74
N ILE A 102 -5.84 -1.32 5.60
CA ILE A 102 -5.64 -1.39 7.06
C ILE A 102 -6.10 -2.73 7.65
N GLU A 103 -7.15 -3.32 7.10
CA GLU A 103 -7.66 -4.62 7.55
C GLU A 103 -6.76 -5.81 7.16
N VAL A 104 -5.90 -5.62 6.15
CA VAL A 104 -4.95 -6.65 5.69
C VAL A 104 -3.63 -6.58 6.48
N PHE A 105 -3.20 -5.39 6.88
CA PHE A 105 -1.94 -5.16 7.59
C PHE A 105 -2.13 -5.12 9.11
#